data_fc2a76b483b5f72c0ebffc02aa8b7035
#
_entry.id   fc2a76b483b5f72c0ebffc02aa8b7035
#
_cell.length_a   1.000
_cell.length_b   1.000
_cell.length_c   1.000
_cell.angle_alpha   90.00
_cell.angle_beta   90.00
_cell.angle_gamma   90.00
#
_symmetry.space_group_name_H-M   'P 1'
#
loop_
_entity.id
_entity.type
_entity.pdbx_description
1 polymer ?
#
loop_
_entity_poly.entity_id
_entity_poly.type
_entity_poly.pdbx_seq_one_letter_code
_entity_poly.pdbx_strand_id
1 'polypeptide(L)'
;NIDYFCGLYVPDKRKRKELVEEAITFTDLNDYRKMRPKKLSGGLLRRLNIACGIAHKPRLIIMDEPTVAVDPQSRNKILEGIQKLNEQGSTIIYTSHYMEEVEQICTRIAIMDHGHVIASGTKEDLKKMIKTGETITIEAIPLTSENLADIRTLPHVFDLHYEEQILTVRCTGARHNLIRLLNYLQSQDISFGQVSSELPTLNDVFLEITGKQLRD
;
A
#
# COMPACT_ATOMS: atom_id res chain seq x y z
N ASN A 1 -25.68 2.66 17.54
CA ASN A 1 -25.39 2.05 16.23
C ASN A 1 -24.73 0.69 16.40
N ILE A 2 -23.57 0.58 17.08
CA ILE A 2 -22.83 -0.69 17.24
C ILE A 2 -23.73 -1.75 17.91
N ASP A 3 -24.45 -1.40 19.00
CA ASP A 3 -25.37 -2.31 19.68
C ASP A 3 -26.49 -2.82 18.75
N TYR A 4 -27.03 -1.95 17.90
CA TYR A 4 -28.05 -2.33 16.91
C TYR A 4 -27.52 -3.38 15.93
N PHE A 5 -26.39 -3.12 15.28
CA PHE A 5 -25.83 -4.04 14.31
C PHE A 5 -25.35 -5.35 14.95
N CYS A 6 -24.72 -5.30 16.12
CA CYS A 6 -24.35 -6.48 16.88
C CYS A 6 -25.58 -7.32 17.26
N GLY A 7 -26.68 -6.64 17.62
CA GLY A 7 -27.95 -7.28 18.01
C GLY A 7 -28.63 -8.10 16.92
N LEU A 8 -28.30 -7.85 15.64
CA LEU A 8 -28.79 -8.66 14.52
C LEU A 8 -28.21 -10.09 14.54
N TYR A 9 -27.06 -10.29 15.18
CA TYR A 9 -26.33 -11.56 15.22
C TYR A 9 -26.26 -12.14 16.63
N VAL A 10 -26.32 -11.31 17.69
CA VAL A 10 -26.14 -11.71 19.07
C VAL A 10 -27.39 -11.32 19.89
N PRO A 11 -28.38 -12.24 20.06
CA PRO A 11 -29.61 -11.96 20.79
C PRO A 11 -29.40 -11.80 22.29
N ASP A 12 -28.40 -12.46 22.88
CA ASP A 12 -28.07 -12.35 24.29
C ASP A 12 -27.57 -10.94 24.63
N LYS A 13 -28.36 -10.22 25.46
CA LYS A 13 -28.08 -8.82 25.79
C LYS A 13 -26.79 -8.64 26.61
N ARG A 14 -26.42 -9.60 27.47
CA ARG A 14 -25.23 -9.51 28.29
C ARG A 14 -23.97 -9.66 27.42
N LYS A 15 -23.93 -10.74 26.63
CA LYS A 15 -22.84 -11.00 25.69
C LYS A 15 -22.70 -9.86 24.67
N ARG A 16 -23.83 -9.37 24.13
CA ARG A 16 -23.83 -8.24 23.19
C ARG A 16 -23.20 -6.98 23.78
N LYS A 17 -23.54 -6.63 25.05
CA LYS A 17 -22.95 -5.48 25.73
C LYS A 17 -21.43 -5.60 25.84
N GLU A 18 -20.92 -6.77 26.20
CA GLU A 18 -19.48 -7.06 26.28
C GLU A 18 -18.81 -6.86 24.91
N LEU A 19 -19.37 -7.42 23.86
CA LEU A 19 -18.87 -7.33 22.48
C LEU A 19 -18.88 -5.89 21.92
N VAL A 20 -19.91 -5.13 22.26
CA VAL A 20 -20.01 -3.70 21.89
C VAL A 20 -18.92 -2.88 22.57
N GLU A 21 -18.67 -3.12 23.86
CA GLU A 21 -17.58 -2.45 24.59
C GLU A 21 -16.21 -2.79 24.00
N GLU A 22 -15.99 -4.06 23.67
CA GLU A 22 -14.76 -4.49 22.99
C GLU A 22 -14.59 -3.78 21.64
N ALA A 23 -15.64 -3.72 20.82
CA ALA A 23 -15.59 -3.07 19.50
C ALA A 23 -15.32 -1.56 19.60
N ILE A 24 -15.93 -0.87 20.57
CA ILE A 24 -15.68 0.55 20.83
C ILE A 24 -14.22 0.79 21.21
N THR A 25 -13.69 -0.04 22.11
CA THR A 25 -12.29 0.07 22.55
C THR A 25 -11.33 -0.24 21.42
N PHE A 26 -11.60 -1.31 20.67
CA PHE A 26 -10.80 -1.73 19.52
C PHE A 26 -10.67 -0.64 18.45
N THR A 27 -11.76 0.09 18.16
CA THR A 27 -11.79 1.15 17.17
C THR A 27 -11.47 2.55 17.73
N ASP A 28 -11.07 2.63 19.00
CA ASP A 28 -10.71 3.89 19.68
C ASP A 28 -11.83 4.94 19.60
N LEU A 29 -13.05 4.52 19.92
CA LEU A 29 -14.25 5.37 19.89
C LEU A 29 -14.76 5.75 21.30
N ASN A 30 -13.99 5.49 22.36
CA ASN A 30 -14.41 5.71 23.75
C ASN A 30 -14.84 7.16 24.02
N ASP A 31 -14.08 8.14 23.55
CA ASP A 31 -14.34 9.56 23.80
C ASP A 31 -15.53 10.09 22.98
N TYR A 32 -15.95 9.34 21.96
CA TYR A 32 -16.98 9.75 21.01
C TYR A 32 -18.35 9.11 21.23
N ARG A 33 -18.53 8.32 22.30
CA ARG A 33 -19.76 7.55 22.62
C ARG A 33 -21.05 8.36 22.60
N LYS A 34 -20.99 9.63 23.02
CA LYS A 34 -22.14 10.53 23.09
C LYS A 34 -22.36 11.36 21.84
N MET A 35 -21.43 11.28 20.88
CA MET A 35 -21.55 12.04 19.63
C MET A 35 -22.50 11.34 18.65
N ARG A 36 -23.32 12.14 17.98
CA ARG A 36 -24.16 11.64 16.88
C ARG A 36 -23.28 11.40 15.64
N PRO A 37 -23.51 10.34 14.83
CA PRO A 37 -22.71 10.04 13.62
C PRO A 37 -22.53 11.24 12.68
N LYS A 38 -23.56 12.07 12.51
CA LYS A 38 -23.50 13.30 11.69
C LYS A 38 -22.47 14.34 12.14
N LYS A 39 -21.96 14.24 13.38
CA LYS A 39 -20.96 15.16 13.95
C LYS A 39 -19.55 14.57 13.98
N LEU A 40 -19.39 13.32 13.56
CA LEU A 40 -18.11 12.65 13.49
C LEU A 40 -17.34 13.12 12.25
N SER A 41 -16.01 13.18 12.35
CA SER A 41 -15.14 13.32 11.18
C SER A 41 -15.23 12.09 10.26
N GLY A 42 -14.77 12.20 9.02
CA GLY A 42 -14.74 11.07 8.07
C GLY A 42 -14.04 9.85 8.64
N GLY A 43 -12.87 10.02 9.27
CA GLY A 43 -12.12 8.93 9.89
C GLY A 43 -12.84 8.31 11.09
N LEU A 44 -13.48 9.13 11.94
CA LEU A 44 -14.29 8.63 13.06
C LEU A 44 -15.54 7.87 12.58
N LEU A 45 -16.18 8.36 11.52
CA LEU A 45 -17.33 7.69 10.92
C LEU A 45 -16.92 6.34 10.31
N ARG A 46 -15.76 6.27 9.65
CA ARG A 46 -15.23 5.03 9.11
C ARG A 46 -14.92 4.03 10.23
N ARG A 47 -14.28 4.48 11.32
CA ARG A 47 -14.05 3.64 12.50
C ARG A 47 -15.35 3.14 13.13
N LEU A 48 -16.41 3.98 13.17
CA LEU A 48 -17.73 3.56 13.62
C LEU A 48 -18.32 2.47 12.72
N ASN A 49 -18.20 2.60 11.40
CA ASN A 49 -18.67 1.59 10.44
C ASN A 49 -17.93 0.26 10.64
N ILE A 50 -16.61 0.29 10.82
CA ILE A 50 -15.82 -0.90 11.15
C ILE A 50 -16.30 -1.52 12.46
N ALA A 51 -16.48 -0.72 13.53
CA ALA A 51 -16.98 -1.20 14.82
C ALA A 51 -18.34 -1.91 14.69
N CYS A 52 -19.26 -1.36 13.87
CA CYS A 52 -20.55 -1.99 13.60
C CYS A 52 -20.40 -3.36 12.90
N GLY A 53 -19.47 -3.45 11.97
CA GLY A 53 -19.23 -4.67 11.19
C GLY A 53 -18.52 -5.78 11.95
N ILE A 54 -17.66 -5.44 12.94
CA ILE A 54 -16.84 -6.44 13.65
C ILE A 54 -17.38 -6.82 15.04
N ALA A 55 -18.33 -6.07 15.59
CA ALA A 55 -18.80 -6.25 16.97
C ALA A 55 -19.29 -7.67 17.28
N HIS A 56 -19.90 -8.36 16.31
CA HIS A 56 -20.37 -9.74 16.48
C HIS A 56 -19.29 -10.80 16.23
N LYS A 57 -18.01 -10.40 16.08
CA LYS A 57 -16.83 -11.25 15.83
C LYS A 57 -17.00 -12.17 14.61
N PRO A 58 -17.19 -11.64 13.41
CA PRO A 58 -17.35 -12.44 12.19
C PRO A 58 -16.04 -13.15 11.83
N ARG A 59 -16.15 -14.34 11.24
CA ARG A 59 -15.01 -15.10 10.72
C ARG A 59 -14.53 -14.59 9.37
N LEU A 60 -15.39 -13.93 8.61
CA LEU A 60 -15.09 -13.32 7.31
C LEU A 60 -15.52 -11.85 7.36
N ILE A 61 -14.59 -10.97 6.99
CA ILE A 61 -14.80 -9.52 6.93
C ILE A 61 -14.45 -9.05 5.53
N ILE A 62 -15.34 -8.29 4.91
CA ILE A 62 -15.09 -7.64 3.62
C ILE A 62 -14.99 -6.14 3.86
N MET A 63 -13.85 -5.56 3.53
CA MET A 63 -13.56 -4.13 3.66
C MET A 63 -13.28 -3.55 2.29
N ASP A 64 -14.23 -2.79 1.80
CA ASP A 64 -14.14 -2.13 0.50
C ASP A 64 -13.65 -0.70 0.71
N GLU A 65 -12.40 -0.42 0.27
CA GLU A 65 -11.75 0.88 0.33
C GLU A 65 -11.84 1.55 1.73
N PRO A 66 -11.48 0.86 2.85
CA PRO A 66 -11.80 1.35 4.19
C PRO A 66 -11.02 2.60 4.62
N THR A 67 -9.99 2.99 3.89
CA THR A 67 -9.07 4.10 4.21
C THR A 67 -9.24 5.31 3.28
N VAL A 68 -10.10 5.22 2.27
CA VAL A 68 -10.34 6.33 1.34
C VAL A 68 -10.90 7.56 2.08
N ALA A 69 -10.33 8.73 1.78
CA ALA A 69 -10.67 10.02 2.40
C ALA A 69 -10.50 10.05 3.93
N VAL A 70 -9.59 9.25 4.46
CA VAL A 70 -9.24 9.19 5.88
C VAL A 70 -7.86 9.83 6.08
N ASP A 71 -7.73 10.65 7.13
CA ASP A 71 -6.44 11.25 7.48
C ASP A 71 -5.38 10.20 7.85
N PRO A 72 -4.07 10.50 7.69
CA PRO A 72 -3.00 9.53 7.90
C PRO A 72 -3.01 8.85 9.26
N GLN A 73 -3.35 9.58 10.34
CA GLN A 73 -3.39 9.04 11.69
C GLN A 73 -4.52 8.01 11.85
N SER A 74 -5.72 8.35 11.35
CA SER A 74 -6.87 7.44 11.36
C SER A 74 -6.65 6.24 10.44
N ARG A 75 -5.99 6.43 9.30
CA ARG A 75 -5.58 5.36 8.37
C ARG A 75 -4.73 4.32 9.07
N ASN A 76 -3.63 4.73 9.72
CA ASN A 76 -2.73 3.82 10.42
C ASN A 76 -3.48 3.01 11.50
N LYS A 77 -4.36 3.65 12.27
CA LYS A 77 -5.19 2.96 13.28
C LYS A 77 -6.13 1.92 12.67
N ILE A 78 -6.70 2.19 11.49
CA ILE A 78 -7.53 1.22 10.76
C ILE A 78 -6.68 0.03 10.33
N LEU A 79 -5.50 0.25 9.73
CA LEU A 79 -4.61 -0.81 9.27
C LEU A 79 -4.13 -1.70 10.42
N GLU A 80 -3.70 -1.11 11.54
CA GLU A 80 -3.35 -1.84 12.76
C GLU A 80 -4.53 -2.67 13.29
N GLY A 81 -5.74 -2.11 13.24
CA GLY A 81 -6.95 -2.81 13.62
C GLY A 81 -7.22 -4.03 12.73
N ILE A 82 -7.05 -3.89 11.42
CA ILE A 82 -7.20 -4.98 10.45
C ILE A 82 -6.22 -6.11 10.72
N GLN A 83 -4.94 -5.80 10.97
CA GLN A 83 -3.94 -6.81 11.33
C GLN A 83 -4.32 -7.57 12.60
N LYS A 84 -4.75 -6.87 13.65
CA LYS A 84 -5.22 -7.50 14.90
C LYS A 84 -6.42 -8.43 14.71
N LEU A 85 -7.39 -8.04 13.85
CA LEU A 85 -8.53 -8.91 13.52
C LEU A 85 -8.09 -10.19 12.81
N ASN A 86 -7.11 -10.09 11.92
CA ASN A 86 -6.54 -11.26 11.24
C ASN A 86 -5.79 -12.17 12.22
N GLU A 87 -4.96 -11.61 13.10
CA GLU A 87 -4.27 -12.34 14.17
C GLU A 87 -5.23 -13.07 15.12
N GLN A 88 -6.42 -12.50 15.33
CA GLN A 88 -7.50 -13.11 16.11
C GLN A 88 -8.27 -14.21 15.35
N GLY A 89 -7.88 -14.50 14.11
CA GLY A 89 -8.42 -15.60 13.29
C GLY A 89 -9.53 -15.21 12.31
N SER A 90 -9.80 -13.91 12.11
CA SER A 90 -10.71 -13.49 11.05
C SER A 90 -10.03 -13.53 9.68
N THR A 91 -10.72 -14.02 8.68
CA THR A 91 -10.31 -13.87 7.27
C THR A 91 -10.80 -12.51 6.76
N ILE A 92 -9.91 -11.74 6.14
CA ILE A 92 -10.23 -10.40 5.67
C ILE A 92 -10.03 -10.31 4.16
N ILE A 93 -11.07 -9.87 3.45
CA ILE A 93 -10.98 -9.44 2.06
C ILE A 93 -10.89 -7.92 2.09
N TYR A 94 -9.77 -7.40 1.61
CA TYR A 94 -9.45 -5.98 1.63
C TYR A 94 -9.27 -5.46 0.20
N THR A 95 -10.03 -4.45 -0.18
CA THR A 95 -9.82 -3.76 -1.46
C THR A 95 -9.19 -2.39 -1.22
N SER A 96 -8.23 -2.03 -2.04
CA SER A 96 -7.59 -0.71 -2.03
C SER A 96 -6.90 -0.46 -3.37
N HIS A 97 -6.78 0.80 -3.74
CA HIS A 97 -5.88 1.26 -4.79
C HIS A 97 -4.56 1.83 -4.21
N TYR A 98 -4.41 1.88 -2.88
CA TYR A 98 -3.16 2.26 -2.22
C TYR A 98 -2.26 1.03 -2.06
N MET A 99 -1.30 0.86 -2.97
CA MET A 99 -0.43 -0.32 -3.01
C MET A 99 0.41 -0.49 -1.74
N GLU A 100 0.78 0.61 -1.10
CA GLU A 100 1.53 0.60 0.18
C GLU A 100 0.73 -0.09 1.30
N GLU A 101 -0.58 0.19 1.40
CA GLU A 101 -1.44 -0.47 2.38
C GLU A 101 -1.56 -1.97 2.11
N VAL A 102 -1.77 -2.33 0.84
CA VAL A 102 -1.85 -3.73 0.41
C VAL A 102 -0.55 -4.46 0.71
N GLU A 103 0.60 -3.84 0.45
CA GLU A 103 1.92 -4.41 0.74
C GLU A 103 2.17 -4.58 2.24
N GLN A 104 1.62 -3.69 3.06
CA GLN A 104 1.78 -3.72 4.51
C GLN A 104 0.94 -4.81 5.18
N ILE A 105 -0.33 -5.00 4.78
CA ILE A 105 -1.26 -5.84 5.54
C ILE A 105 -1.69 -7.14 4.86
N CYS A 106 -1.59 -7.24 3.52
CA CYS A 106 -2.11 -8.39 2.79
C CYS A 106 -1.08 -9.52 2.73
N THR A 107 -1.53 -10.76 3.00
CA THR A 107 -0.73 -11.98 2.87
C THR A 107 -0.78 -12.56 1.45
N ARG A 108 -1.92 -12.41 0.76
CA ARG A 108 -2.13 -12.76 -0.64
C ARG A 108 -2.83 -11.62 -1.34
N ILE A 109 -2.48 -11.41 -2.60
CA ILE A 109 -2.92 -10.28 -3.39
C ILE A 109 -3.46 -10.80 -4.71
N ALA A 110 -4.55 -10.22 -5.18
CA ALA A 110 -5.05 -10.39 -6.54
C ALA A 110 -5.11 -9.01 -7.22
N ILE A 111 -4.42 -8.87 -8.34
CA ILE A 111 -4.47 -7.66 -9.16
C ILE A 111 -5.57 -7.86 -10.20
N MET A 112 -6.49 -6.89 -10.26
CA MET A 112 -7.61 -6.92 -11.19
C MET A 112 -7.54 -5.74 -12.16
N ASP A 113 -7.76 -6.01 -13.44
CA ASP A 113 -7.97 -4.98 -14.46
C ASP A 113 -9.13 -5.39 -15.37
N HIS A 114 -9.98 -4.43 -15.74
CA HIS A 114 -11.17 -4.66 -16.58
C HIS A 114 -12.07 -5.85 -16.15
N GLY A 115 -12.21 -6.07 -14.83
CA GLY A 115 -13.04 -7.14 -14.29
C GLY A 115 -12.39 -8.54 -14.30
N HIS A 116 -11.14 -8.65 -14.72
CA HIS A 116 -10.39 -9.91 -14.72
C HIS A 116 -9.25 -9.90 -13.71
N VAL A 117 -9.00 -11.02 -13.06
CA VAL A 117 -7.78 -11.22 -12.26
C VAL A 117 -6.63 -11.48 -13.21
N ILE A 118 -5.68 -10.55 -13.28
CA ILE A 118 -4.53 -10.59 -14.19
C ILE A 118 -3.27 -11.18 -13.52
N ALA A 119 -3.16 -11.08 -12.19
CA ALA A 119 -2.11 -11.70 -11.41
C ALA A 119 -2.59 -11.99 -10.00
N SER A 120 -2.08 -13.05 -9.36
CA SER A 120 -2.33 -13.33 -7.95
C SER A 120 -1.18 -14.11 -7.32
N GLY A 121 -0.90 -13.82 -6.04
CA GLY A 121 0.20 -14.47 -5.32
C GLY A 121 0.49 -13.76 -3.99
N THR A 122 1.61 -14.11 -3.37
CA THR A 122 2.22 -13.30 -2.32
C THR A 122 2.85 -12.04 -2.94
N LYS A 123 3.20 -11.05 -2.12
CA LYS A 123 3.92 -9.86 -2.63
C LYS A 123 5.25 -10.23 -3.28
N GLU A 124 5.95 -11.21 -2.75
CA GLU A 124 7.20 -11.73 -3.29
C GLU A 124 7.00 -12.42 -4.64
N ASP A 125 5.92 -13.20 -4.80
CA ASP A 125 5.60 -13.85 -6.07
C ASP A 125 5.30 -12.82 -7.16
N LEU A 126 4.50 -11.81 -6.82
CA LEU A 126 4.12 -10.75 -7.76
C LEU A 126 5.33 -9.91 -8.18
N LYS A 127 6.21 -9.54 -7.24
CA LYS A 127 7.44 -8.80 -7.54
C LYS A 127 8.42 -9.57 -8.44
N LYS A 128 8.37 -10.90 -8.43
CA LYS A 128 9.18 -11.73 -9.35
C LYS A 128 8.62 -11.80 -10.77
N MET A 129 7.37 -11.39 -10.99
CA MET A 129 6.73 -11.43 -12.32
C MET A 129 7.19 -10.30 -13.24
N ILE A 130 7.79 -9.25 -12.70
CA ILE A 130 8.23 -8.06 -13.43
C ILE A 130 9.74 -8.06 -13.70
N LYS A 131 10.15 -7.30 -14.70
CA LYS A 131 11.55 -7.15 -15.06
C LYS A 131 12.31 -6.26 -14.10
N THR A 132 11.62 -5.28 -13.53
CA THR A 132 12.21 -4.33 -12.57
C THR A 132 12.71 -5.08 -11.36
N GLY A 133 14.02 -5.07 -11.13
CA GLY A 133 14.66 -5.62 -9.94
C GLY A 133 15.17 -4.54 -8.99
N GLU A 134 15.47 -3.35 -9.53
CA GLU A 134 15.99 -2.19 -8.79
C GLU A 134 15.64 -0.90 -9.53
N THR A 135 15.16 0.11 -8.83
CA THR A 135 15.00 1.47 -9.35
C THR A 135 16.00 2.38 -8.64
N ILE A 136 16.86 3.04 -9.40
CA ILE A 136 17.89 3.95 -8.90
C ILE A 136 17.49 5.36 -9.30
N THR A 137 17.39 6.26 -8.31
CA THR A 137 17.11 7.67 -8.53
C THR A 137 18.30 8.50 -8.06
N ILE A 138 18.78 9.37 -8.93
CA ILE A 138 19.95 10.22 -8.68
C ILE A 138 19.61 11.66 -9.08
N GLU A 139 19.86 12.60 -8.18
CA GLU A 139 19.90 14.02 -8.49
C GLU A 139 21.24 14.30 -9.20
N ALA A 140 21.21 14.50 -10.51
CA ALA A 140 22.41 14.67 -11.34
C ALA A 140 22.33 15.98 -12.14
N ILE A 141 23.35 16.82 -12.01
CA ILE A 141 23.48 18.12 -12.67
C ILE A 141 24.09 17.95 -14.08
N PRO A 142 23.71 18.84 -15.02
CA PRO A 142 22.86 18.44 -16.14
C PRO A 142 23.52 17.34 -16.96
N LEU A 143 22.75 16.30 -17.26
CA LEU A 143 23.16 15.21 -18.16
C LEU A 143 22.95 15.61 -19.62
N THR A 144 23.93 15.32 -20.46
CA THR A 144 23.83 15.49 -21.91
C THR A 144 23.07 14.30 -22.54
N SER A 145 22.59 14.47 -23.77
CA SER A 145 21.98 13.37 -24.51
C SER A 145 22.94 12.19 -24.73
N GLU A 146 24.25 12.44 -24.80
CA GLU A 146 25.29 11.45 -24.91
C GLU A 146 25.41 10.64 -23.61
N ASN A 147 25.45 11.31 -22.44
CA ASN A 147 25.46 10.65 -21.14
C ASN A 147 24.25 9.72 -20.96
N LEU A 148 23.05 10.19 -21.35
CA LEU A 148 21.84 9.39 -21.28
C LEU A 148 21.89 8.17 -22.22
N ALA A 149 22.46 8.31 -23.41
CA ALA A 149 22.66 7.22 -24.35
C ALA A 149 23.62 6.17 -23.77
N ASP A 150 24.72 6.60 -23.20
CA ASP A 150 25.72 5.72 -22.56
C ASP A 150 25.12 4.96 -21.38
N ILE A 151 24.40 5.67 -20.48
CA ILE A 151 23.75 5.03 -19.33
C ILE A 151 22.76 3.94 -19.77
N ARG A 152 22.04 4.17 -20.89
CA ARG A 152 21.14 3.15 -21.47
C ARG A 152 21.86 1.89 -21.92
N THR A 153 23.15 1.98 -22.25
CA THR A 153 23.96 0.82 -22.66
C THR A 153 24.58 0.06 -21.49
N LEU A 154 24.49 0.59 -20.26
CA LEU A 154 25.02 -0.10 -19.09
C LEU A 154 24.32 -1.45 -18.87
N PRO A 155 25.04 -2.49 -18.45
CA PRO A 155 24.47 -3.80 -18.20
C PRO A 155 23.29 -3.73 -17.22
N HIS A 156 22.22 -4.43 -17.55
CA HIS A 156 20.99 -4.54 -16.78
C HIS A 156 20.06 -3.31 -16.75
N VAL A 157 20.45 -2.19 -17.33
CA VAL A 157 19.56 -1.06 -17.56
C VAL A 157 18.60 -1.40 -18.69
N PHE A 158 17.29 -1.23 -18.45
CA PHE A 158 16.28 -1.46 -19.48
C PHE A 158 15.33 -0.27 -19.67
N ASP A 159 15.26 0.64 -18.69
CA ASP A 159 14.49 1.88 -18.79
C ASP A 159 15.23 3.02 -18.09
N LEU A 160 15.08 4.23 -18.65
CA LEU A 160 15.73 5.44 -18.14
C LEU A 160 14.84 6.66 -18.41
N HIS A 161 14.61 7.43 -17.38
CA HIS A 161 13.92 8.70 -17.42
C HIS A 161 14.79 9.79 -16.78
N TYR A 162 14.83 10.98 -17.41
CA TYR A 162 15.57 12.12 -16.90
C TYR A 162 14.73 13.38 -17.08
N GLU A 163 14.33 14.00 -15.97
CA GLU A 163 13.50 15.20 -15.91
C GLU A 163 13.88 16.03 -14.68
N GLU A 164 13.90 17.35 -14.81
CA GLU A 164 14.17 18.27 -13.71
C GLU A 164 15.46 17.95 -12.91
N GLN A 165 16.52 17.51 -13.60
CA GLN A 165 17.79 17.05 -13.02
C GLN A 165 17.70 15.78 -12.15
N ILE A 166 16.60 15.05 -12.23
CA ILE A 166 16.44 13.76 -11.59
C ILE A 166 16.56 12.66 -12.65
N LEU A 167 17.56 11.81 -12.46
CA LEU A 167 17.78 10.62 -13.26
C LEU A 167 17.16 9.41 -12.58
N THR A 168 16.18 8.77 -13.20
CA THR A 168 15.61 7.49 -12.76
C THR A 168 16.02 6.38 -13.70
N VAL A 169 16.69 5.38 -13.18
CA VAL A 169 17.18 4.22 -13.96
C VAL A 169 16.55 2.95 -13.40
N ARG A 170 15.87 2.19 -14.27
CA ARG A 170 15.33 0.89 -13.92
C ARG A 170 16.25 -0.22 -14.41
N CYS A 171 16.63 -1.08 -13.49
CA CYS A 171 17.55 -2.18 -13.74
C CYS A 171 16.86 -3.53 -13.49
N THR A 172 17.27 -4.56 -14.22
CA THR A 172 16.89 -5.94 -13.87
C THR A 172 17.59 -6.36 -12.58
N GLY A 173 17.06 -7.42 -11.91
CA GLY A 173 17.54 -7.89 -10.62
C GLY A 173 18.97 -8.46 -10.67
N ALA A 174 19.95 -7.59 -10.74
CA ALA A 174 21.37 -7.94 -10.70
C ALA A 174 22.09 -7.17 -9.60
N ARG A 175 23.21 -7.74 -9.10
CA ARG A 175 24.02 -7.07 -8.09
C ARG A 175 24.84 -5.93 -8.70
N HIS A 176 25.06 -4.88 -7.90
CA HIS A 176 25.98 -3.77 -8.23
C HIS A 176 25.51 -2.80 -9.32
N ASN A 177 24.21 -2.73 -9.65
CA ASN A 177 23.71 -1.75 -10.62
C ASN A 177 24.02 -0.32 -10.18
N LEU A 178 23.72 0.03 -8.92
CA LEU A 178 24.04 1.34 -8.35
C LEU A 178 25.52 1.67 -8.46
N ILE A 179 26.40 0.75 -8.09
CA ILE A 179 27.85 0.99 -8.14
C ILE A 179 28.32 1.26 -9.58
N ARG A 180 27.81 0.52 -10.56
CA ARG A 180 28.15 0.74 -11.97
C ARG A 180 27.72 2.11 -12.46
N LEU A 181 26.50 2.52 -12.09
CA LEU A 181 25.97 3.83 -12.46
C LEU A 181 26.79 4.96 -11.83
N LEU A 182 27.13 4.87 -10.54
CA LEU A 182 27.95 5.85 -9.85
C LEU A 182 29.38 5.91 -10.43
N ASN A 183 30.00 4.79 -10.75
CA ASN A 183 31.30 4.74 -11.39
C ASN A 183 31.27 5.43 -12.78
N TYR A 184 30.21 5.21 -13.56
CA TYR A 184 30.03 5.90 -14.82
C TYR A 184 29.97 7.42 -14.61
N LEU A 185 29.09 7.91 -13.73
CA LEU A 185 28.96 9.36 -13.45
C LEU A 185 30.29 9.97 -13.01
N GLN A 186 31.00 9.28 -12.12
CA GLN A 186 32.32 9.72 -11.66
C GLN A 186 33.36 9.74 -12.81
N SER A 187 33.36 8.74 -13.70
CA SER A 187 34.29 8.70 -14.83
C SER A 187 34.07 9.82 -15.86
N GLN A 188 32.85 10.36 -15.91
CA GLN A 188 32.48 11.48 -16.76
C GLN A 188 32.56 12.84 -16.06
N ASP A 189 33.12 12.88 -14.83
CA ASP A 189 33.19 14.08 -13.97
C ASP A 189 31.83 14.76 -13.74
N ILE A 190 30.76 13.95 -13.70
CA ILE A 190 29.39 14.40 -13.47
C ILE A 190 29.14 14.51 -11.98
N SER A 191 28.82 15.70 -11.50
CA SER A 191 28.43 15.94 -10.13
C SER A 191 27.00 15.42 -9.89
N PHE A 192 26.77 14.77 -8.76
CA PHE A 192 25.45 14.29 -8.34
C PHE A 192 25.21 14.58 -6.85
N GLY A 193 23.93 14.74 -6.51
CA GLY A 193 23.46 15.00 -5.16
C GLY A 193 22.92 13.76 -4.49
N GLN A 194 21.64 13.78 -4.13
CA GLN A 194 20.99 12.67 -3.46
C GLN A 194 20.89 11.45 -4.37
N VAL A 195 21.15 10.27 -3.77
CA VAL A 195 21.06 8.97 -4.44
C VAL A 195 20.16 8.07 -3.62
N SER A 196 19.17 7.46 -4.27
CA SER A 196 18.38 6.38 -3.68
C SER A 196 18.38 5.16 -4.57
N SER A 197 18.26 4.00 -3.96
CA SER A 197 18.11 2.71 -4.65
C SER A 197 17.04 1.91 -3.93
N GLU A 198 16.00 1.53 -4.66
CA GLU A 198 14.82 0.89 -4.12
C GLU A 198 14.53 -0.43 -4.83
N LEU A 199 14.11 -1.42 -4.05
CA LEU A 199 13.59 -2.67 -4.59
C LEU A 199 12.17 -2.43 -5.14
N PRO A 200 11.71 -3.25 -6.10
CA PRO A 200 10.40 -3.07 -6.71
C PRO A 200 9.28 -3.13 -5.68
N THR A 201 8.33 -2.23 -5.83
CA THR A 201 7.10 -2.13 -5.05
C THR A 201 5.95 -2.85 -5.75
N LEU A 202 4.82 -3.02 -5.09
CA LEU A 202 3.59 -3.49 -5.74
C LEU A 202 3.06 -2.48 -6.76
N ASN A 203 3.40 -1.19 -6.61
CA ASN A 203 3.07 -0.18 -7.59
C ASN A 203 3.80 -0.43 -8.91
N ASP A 204 5.10 -0.77 -8.85
CA ASP A 204 5.88 -1.14 -10.04
C ASP A 204 5.29 -2.40 -10.71
N VAL A 205 4.86 -3.38 -9.92
CA VAL A 205 4.19 -4.57 -10.42
C VAL A 205 2.91 -4.19 -11.16
N PHE A 206 2.07 -3.37 -10.56
CA PHE A 206 0.81 -2.93 -11.17
C PHE A 206 1.07 -2.19 -12.49
N LEU A 207 1.98 -1.23 -12.50
CA LEU A 207 2.33 -0.44 -13.68
C LEU A 207 2.88 -1.32 -14.82
N GLU A 208 3.79 -2.24 -14.50
CA GLU A 208 4.43 -3.07 -15.52
C GLU A 208 3.46 -4.11 -16.11
N ILE A 209 2.56 -4.69 -15.29
CA ILE A 209 1.59 -5.69 -15.76
C ILE A 209 0.42 -5.04 -16.51
N THR A 210 -0.08 -3.88 -16.05
CA THR A 210 -1.24 -3.23 -16.68
C THR A 210 -0.87 -2.26 -17.78
N GLY A 211 0.37 -1.75 -17.80
CA GLY A 211 0.80 -0.67 -18.68
C GLY A 211 0.11 0.67 -18.40
N LYS A 212 -0.50 0.83 -17.22
CA LYS A 212 -1.30 2.01 -16.84
C LYS A 212 -0.82 2.55 -15.51
N GLN A 213 -0.79 3.88 -15.39
CA GLN A 213 -0.63 4.52 -14.09
C GLN A 213 -1.90 4.31 -13.24
N LEU A 214 -1.72 4.20 -11.92
CA LEU A 214 -2.84 4.21 -10.99
C LEU A 214 -3.62 5.51 -11.18
N ARG A 215 -4.94 5.39 -11.21
CA ARG A 215 -5.82 6.57 -11.23
C ARG A 215 -5.96 7.03 -9.78
N ASP A 216 -5.56 8.27 -9.52
CA ASP A 216 -5.87 8.98 -8.28
C ASP A 216 -7.38 9.16 -8.09
#